data_43f2d73b6ae2d449343fa9945f597e0b
#
_entry.id   43f2d73b6ae2d449343fa9945f597e0b
#
_cell.length_a   1.000
_cell.length_b   1.000
_cell.length_c   1.000
_cell.angle_alpha   90.00
_cell.angle_beta   90.00
_cell.angle_gamma   90.00
#
_symmetry.space_group_name_H-M   'P 1'
#
loop_
_entity.id
_entity.type
_entity.pdbx_description
1 polymer ?
#
loop_
_entity_poly.entity_id
_entity_poly.type
_entity_poly.pdbx_seq_one_letter_code
_entity_poly.pdbx_strand_id
1 'polypeptide(L)'
;MKYEKLDAPSIAARLSELHGWALGRDGAAIEKQFAFRDFRQAFGFMTECALAAEKLDHHPEWFNVYRKVDVTLTTHSAGGVTELDFRLAVLMDLAAVRNG
;
A
#
# COMPACT_ATOMS: atom_id res chain seq x y z
N MET A 1 2.49 6.43 19.40
CA MET A 1 1.11 5.95 19.35
C MET A 1 1.05 4.59 18.68
N LYS A 2 0.27 3.71 19.25
CA LYS A 2 0.11 2.38 18.69
C LYS A 2 -1.18 2.28 17.90
N TYR A 3 -1.10 1.62 16.77
CA TYR A 3 -2.27 1.32 15.95
C TYR A 3 -2.72 -0.10 16.23
N GLU A 4 -4.02 -0.28 16.36
CA GLU A 4 -4.56 -1.60 16.64
C GLU A 4 -4.87 -2.35 15.36
N LYS A 5 -4.66 -3.64 15.40
CA LYS A 5 -4.99 -4.52 14.30
C LYS A 5 -6.50 -4.49 14.05
N LEU A 6 -6.88 -4.25 12.80
CA LEU A 6 -8.28 -4.22 12.40
C LEU A 6 -8.81 -5.64 12.28
N ASP A 7 -10.11 -5.83 12.57
CA ASP A 7 -10.74 -7.14 12.38
C ASP A 7 -11.12 -7.33 10.91
N ALA A 8 -11.48 -8.57 10.57
CA ALA A 8 -11.78 -8.93 9.19
C ALA A 8 -12.94 -8.12 8.60
N PRO A 9 -14.07 -7.91 9.31
CA PRO A 9 -15.14 -7.08 8.76
C PRO A 9 -14.73 -5.64 8.50
N SER A 10 -13.90 -5.05 9.37
CA SER A 10 -13.42 -3.69 9.18
C SER A 10 -12.51 -3.58 7.96
N ILE A 11 -11.63 -4.57 7.79
CA ILE A 11 -10.75 -4.61 6.62
C ILE A 11 -11.58 -4.73 5.35
N ALA A 12 -12.56 -5.62 5.34
CA ALA A 12 -13.41 -5.82 4.16
C ALA A 12 -14.15 -4.53 3.78
N ALA A 13 -14.68 -3.82 4.78
CA ALA A 13 -15.38 -2.55 4.54
C ALA A 13 -14.45 -1.51 3.93
N ARG A 14 -13.22 -1.41 4.45
CA ARG A 14 -12.25 -0.45 3.92
C ARG A 14 -11.79 -0.81 2.51
N LEU A 15 -11.58 -2.11 2.25
CA LEU A 15 -11.18 -2.56 0.91
C LEU A 15 -12.25 -2.27 -0.12
N SER A 16 -13.52 -2.32 0.26
CA SER A 16 -14.62 -2.05 -0.68
C SER A 16 -14.61 -0.61 -1.19
N GLU A 17 -13.92 0.29 -0.50
CA GLU A 17 -13.81 1.70 -0.89
C GLU A 17 -12.60 1.98 -1.76
N LEU A 18 -11.76 0.98 -1.99
CA LEU A 18 -10.52 1.12 -2.77
C LEU A 18 -10.58 0.25 -4.01
N HIS A 19 -9.84 0.64 -5.06
CA HIS A 19 -9.75 -0.14 -6.29
C HIS A 19 -8.41 -0.89 -6.33
N GLY A 20 -8.50 -2.19 -6.61
CA GLY A 20 -7.31 -2.97 -6.88
C GLY A 20 -6.56 -3.47 -5.65
N TRP A 21 -6.95 -3.07 -4.46
CA TRP A 21 -6.36 -3.61 -3.23
C TRP A 21 -7.11 -4.86 -2.81
N ALA A 22 -6.36 -5.88 -2.46
CA ALA A 22 -6.91 -7.16 -2.06
C ALA A 22 -6.25 -7.66 -0.78
N LEU A 23 -6.95 -8.54 -0.07
CA LEU A 23 -6.41 -9.17 1.13
C LEU A 23 -5.34 -10.18 0.75
N GLY A 24 -4.23 -10.20 1.47
CA GLY A 24 -3.14 -11.15 1.26
C GLY A 24 -2.63 -11.72 2.57
N ARG A 25 -1.70 -12.67 2.48
CA ARG A 25 -1.06 -13.30 3.65
C ARG A 25 -2.10 -13.79 4.66
N ASP A 26 -3.12 -14.51 4.19
CA ASP A 26 -4.17 -15.07 5.05
C ASP A 26 -4.81 -14.01 5.94
N GLY A 27 -5.02 -12.83 5.39
CA GLY A 27 -5.69 -11.74 6.09
C GLY A 27 -4.78 -10.78 6.83
N ALA A 28 -3.46 -11.01 6.79
CA ALA A 28 -2.52 -10.19 7.56
C ALA A 28 -1.96 -9.00 6.78
N ALA A 29 -2.31 -8.86 5.50
CA ALA A 29 -1.79 -7.77 4.66
C ALA A 29 -2.80 -7.39 3.60
N ILE A 30 -2.61 -6.21 3.01
CA ILE A 30 -3.33 -5.81 1.80
C ILE A 30 -2.30 -5.63 0.68
N GLU A 31 -2.70 -5.96 -0.56
CA GLU A 31 -1.78 -6.03 -1.68
C GLU A 31 -2.38 -5.40 -2.92
N LYS A 32 -1.52 -4.79 -3.73
CA LYS A 32 -1.92 -4.25 -5.03
C LYS A 32 -0.73 -4.25 -5.97
N GLN A 33 -0.97 -4.58 -7.23
CA GLN A 33 0.02 -4.40 -8.29
C GLN A 33 -0.28 -3.11 -9.04
N PHE A 34 0.71 -2.24 -9.13
CA PHE A 34 0.64 -1.04 -9.95
C PHE A 34 1.40 -1.29 -11.24
N ALA A 35 0.84 -0.82 -12.37
CA ALA A 35 1.50 -0.93 -13.66
C ALA A 35 1.50 0.45 -14.32
N PHE A 36 2.65 0.79 -14.91
CA PHE A 36 2.86 2.09 -15.54
C PHE A 36 3.26 1.89 -16.99
N ARG A 37 3.49 2.98 -17.70
CA ARG A 37 3.88 2.90 -19.10
C ARG A 37 5.33 2.46 -19.26
N ASP A 38 6.21 2.87 -18.33
CA ASP A 38 7.62 2.56 -18.40
C ASP A 38 8.24 2.60 -17.00
N PHE A 39 9.55 2.32 -16.93
CA PHE A 39 10.26 2.30 -15.65
C PHE A 39 10.35 3.69 -15.03
N ARG A 40 10.46 4.73 -15.84
CA ARG A 40 10.55 6.09 -15.30
C ARG A 40 9.32 6.46 -14.50
N GLN A 41 8.13 6.14 -15.03
CA GLN A 41 6.89 6.37 -14.31
C GLN A 41 6.82 5.52 -13.03
N ALA A 42 7.21 4.25 -13.14
CA ALA A 42 7.21 3.35 -11.98
C ALA A 42 8.14 3.86 -10.90
N PHE A 43 9.34 4.30 -11.27
CA PHE A 43 10.30 4.79 -10.29
C PHE A 43 9.88 6.13 -9.70
N GLY A 44 9.27 7.01 -10.48
CA GLY A 44 8.69 8.25 -9.98
C GLY A 44 7.61 7.97 -8.93
N PHE A 45 6.73 7.02 -9.22
CA PHE A 45 5.73 6.56 -8.27
C PHE A 45 6.39 6.05 -6.98
N MET A 46 7.41 5.19 -7.11
CA MET A 46 8.10 4.65 -5.93
C MET A 46 8.77 5.74 -5.12
N THR A 47 9.37 6.72 -5.77
CA THR A 47 10.01 7.83 -5.09
C THR A 47 9.00 8.63 -4.27
N GLU A 48 7.87 8.97 -4.86
CA GLU A 48 6.83 9.70 -4.15
C GLU A 48 6.29 8.88 -2.99
N CYS A 49 6.06 7.58 -3.20
CA CYS A 49 5.57 6.70 -2.13
C CYS A 49 6.59 6.55 -1.01
N ALA A 50 7.88 6.51 -1.36
CA ALA A 50 8.93 6.41 -0.35
C ALA A 50 8.93 7.64 0.57
N LEU A 51 8.74 8.82 0.01
CA LEU A 51 8.66 10.04 0.81
C LEU A 51 7.43 10.06 1.70
N ALA A 52 6.29 9.59 1.18
CA ALA A 52 5.06 9.50 1.97
C ALA A 52 5.21 8.48 3.10
N ALA A 53 5.81 7.34 2.81
CA ALA A 53 6.04 6.28 3.79
C ALA A 53 6.94 6.77 4.93
N GLU A 54 7.98 7.52 4.57
CA GLU A 54 8.90 8.06 5.56
C GLU A 54 8.19 9.07 6.48
N LYS A 55 7.32 9.88 5.91
CA LYS A 55 6.56 10.87 6.67
C LYS A 55 5.56 10.22 7.62
N LEU A 56 4.96 9.10 7.21
CA LEU A 56 4.04 8.33 8.04
C LEU A 56 4.78 7.45 9.05
N ASP A 57 6.08 7.25 8.86
CA ASP A 57 6.86 6.25 9.58
C ASP A 57 6.23 4.86 9.45
N HIS A 58 5.81 4.53 8.23
CA HIS A 58 5.20 3.24 7.90
C HIS A 58 5.61 2.88 6.48
N HIS A 59 6.29 1.76 6.30
CA HIS A 59 7.00 1.45 5.07
C HIS A 59 6.37 0.26 4.36
N PRO A 60 6.28 0.31 3.01
CA PRO A 60 5.73 -0.81 2.25
C PRO A 60 6.77 -1.91 2.07
N GLU A 61 6.27 -3.12 1.84
CA GLU A 61 7.07 -4.17 1.23
C GLU A 61 6.72 -4.14 -0.24
N TRP A 62 7.71 -4.04 -1.09
CA TRP A 62 7.42 -3.95 -2.52
C TRP A 62 8.49 -4.58 -3.37
N PHE A 63 8.09 -4.91 -4.59
CA PHE A 63 8.95 -5.54 -5.58
C PHE A 63 8.71 -4.85 -6.92
N ASN A 64 9.78 -4.36 -7.53
CA ASN A 64 9.66 -3.64 -8.80
C ASN A 64 10.37 -4.41 -9.90
N VAL A 65 9.67 -4.61 -11.00
CA VAL A 65 10.26 -5.11 -12.24
C VAL A 65 9.78 -4.21 -13.36
N TYR A 66 10.69 -3.46 -13.94
CA TYR A 66 10.45 -2.55 -15.04
C TYR A 66 9.27 -1.60 -14.74
N ARG A 67 8.13 -1.76 -15.39
CA ARG A 67 6.98 -0.86 -15.23
C ARG A 67 5.97 -1.31 -14.17
N LYS A 68 6.25 -2.42 -13.49
CA LYS A 68 5.34 -2.97 -12.49
C LYS A 68 5.90 -2.87 -11.10
N VAL A 69 5.03 -2.52 -10.15
CA VAL A 69 5.39 -2.43 -8.73
C VAL A 69 4.35 -3.23 -7.94
N ASP A 70 4.80 -4.30 -7.29
CA ASP A 70 3.94 -5.11 -6.43
C ASP A 70 4.09 -4.60 -5.00
N VAL A 71 2.99 -4.19 -4.39
CA VAL A 71 3.00 -3.59 -3.05
C VAL A 71 2.27 -4.47 -2.07
N THR A 72 2.88 -4.69 -0.91
CA THR A 72 2.25 -5.38 0.21
C THR A 72 2.36 -4.46 1.43
N LEU A 73 1.23 -4.22 2.09
CA LEU A 73 1.18 -3.37 3.28
C LEU A 73 0.69 -4.18 4.46
N THR A 74 1.43 -4.09 5.56
CA THR A 74 1.06 -4.74 6.81
C THR A 74 1.74 -3.96 7.95
N THR A 75 1.22 -4.09 9.16
CA THR A 75 1.81 -3.45 10.34
C THR A 75 2.39 -4.54 11.24
N HIS A 76 3.69 -4.78 11.12
CA HIS A 76 4.35 -5.88 11.84
C HIS A 76 4.14 -5.78 13.35
N SER A 77 4.25 -4.60 13.91
CA SER A 77 4.11 -4.41 15.37
C SER A 77 2.71 -4.72 15.88
N ALA A 78 1.70 -4.70 15.01
CA ALA A 78 0.33 -5.04 15.37
C ALA A 78 -0.05 -6.45 14.95
N GLY A 79 0.79 -7.11 14.16
CA GLY A 79 0.53 -8.46 13.68
C GLY A 79 -0.50 -8.54 12.56
N GLY A 80 -0.73 -7.46 11.83
CA GLY A 80 -1.69 -7.46 10.75
C GLY A 80 -1.98 -6.07 10.24
N VAL A 81 -3.13 -5.91 9.58
CA VAL A 81 -3.52 -4.66 8.94
C VAL A 81 -4.05 -3.66 9.96
N THR A 82 -3.62 -2.42 9.86
CA THR A 82 -4.09 -1.33 10.71
C THR A 82 -4.49 -0.14 9.85
N GLU A 83 -4.92 0.93 10.51
CA GLU A 83 -5.25 2.19 9.84
C GLU A 83 -4.06 2.76 9.06
N LEU A 84 -2.83 2.51 9.51
CA LEU A 84 -1.63 2.99 8.79
C LEU A 84 -1.54 2.41 7.39
N ASP A 85 -1.91 1.14 7.23
CA ASP A 85 -1.86 0.48 5.93
C ASP A 85 -2.84 1.13 4.96
N PHE A 86 -4.04 1.46 5.43
CA PHE A 86 -5.03 2.12 4.60
C PHE A 86 -4.66 3.57 4.29
N ARG A 87 -4.04 4.27 5.22
CA ARG A 87 -3.53 5.61 4.93
C ARG A 87 -2.47 5.58 3.83
N LEU A 88 -1.54 4.65 3.93
CA LEU A 88 -0.49 4.53 2.93
C LEU A 88 -1.07 4.09 1.58
N ALA A 89 -2.05 3.17 1.59
CA ALA A 89 -2.71 2.72 0.37
C ALA A 89 -3.33 3.91 -0.39
N VAL A 90 -4.02 4.79 0.31
CA VAL A 90 -4.64 5.97 -0.31
C VAL A 90 -3.57 6.89 -0.89
N LEU A 91 -2.48 7.13 -0.16
CA LEU A 91 -1.39 7.95 -0.66
C LEU A 91 -0.73 7.34 -1.88
N MET A 92 -0.58 6.02 -1.91
CA MET A 92 -0.02 5.32 -3.06
C MET A 92 -0.93 5.41 -4.28
N ASP A 93 -2.24 5.27 -4.09
CA ASP A 93 -3.18 5.43 -5.19
C ASP A 93 -3.12 6.84 -5.78
N LEU A 94 -3.00 7.87 -4.94
CA LEU A 94 -2.85 9.25 -5.40
C LEU A 94 -1.53 9.44 -6.16
N ALA A 95 -0.45 8.86 -5.64
CA ALA A 95 0.86 8.93 -6.30
C ALA A 95 0.81 8.25 -7.68
N ALA A 96 0.07 7.14 -7.79
CA ALA A 96 -0.06 6.43 -9.06
C ALA A 96 -0.75 7.31 -10.11
N VAL A 97 -1.78 8.05 -9.71
CA VAL A 97 -2.46 8.96 -10.63
C VAL A 97 -1.50 10.06 -11.12
N ARG A 98 -0.72 10.64 -10.19
CA ARG A 98 0.20 11.73 -10.55
C ARG A 98 1.35 11.27 -11.44
N ASN A 99 1.78 10.03 -11.32
CA ASN A 99 2.92 9.50 -12.07
C ASN A 99 2.50 8.65 -13.28
N GLY A 100 1.24 8.41 -13.42
CA GLY A 100 0.69 7.67 -14.54
C GLY A 100 0.07 8.61 -15.56
#